data_099d910bb337c8f5231ecac9837dcb96
#
_entry.id   099d910bb337c8f5231ecac9837dcb96
#
_cell.length_a   1.000
_cell.length_b   1.000
_cell.length_c   1.000
_cell.angle_alpha   90.00
_cell.angle_beta   90.00
_cell.angle_gamma   90.00
#
_symmetry.space_group_name_H-M   'P 1'
#
loop_
_entity.id
_entity.type
_entity.pdbx_description
1 polymer ?
#
loop_
_entity_poly.entity_id
_entity_poly.type
_entity_poly.pdbx_seq_one_letter_code
_entity_poly.pdbx_strand_id
1 'polypeptide(L)'
;ADRTEVFMRSEFMVKRETPVSHTVCHEVVKVHARAIARRTFREPIVRKSIGAEVTGMTACPCAQNIMKERAMRVLQGLNVDKHSIDAFFTEVPMATHNQRGKGFLCIETDDDQHVDLSKIISILKDSMSAGIYELLKRGDEGHVVLAAHKNPRFVEDCVRQMAKKVLSEFEYLSGDSVVTIKQTNEESIHQHDAYAERTATIAELVDEMNGENRNADE
;
A
#
# COMPACT_ATOMS: atom_id res chain seq x y z
N ALA A 1 -28.89 26.98 1.63
CA ALA A 1 -28.21 26.05 0.73
C ALA A 1 -28.75 24.65 0.99
N ASP A 2 -29.04 23.91 -0.07
CA ASP A 2 -29.52 22.52 0.03
C ASP A 2 -28.38 21.53 0.19
N ARG A 3 -27.16 21.99 -0.07
CA ARG A 3 -25.91 21.26 0.10
C ARG A 3 -24.81 22.19 0.57
N THR A 4 -24.07 21.75 1.57
CA THR A 4 -22.86 22.41 2.07
C THR A 4 -21.71 21.40 2.01
N GLU A 5 -20.53 21.87 1.65
CA GLU A 5 -19.34 21.04 1.57
C GLU A 5 -18.15 21.75 2.19
N VAL A 6 -17.39 21.04 2.99
CA VAL A 6 -16.12 21.48 3.57
C VAL A 6 -15.04 20.50 3.15
N PHE A 7 -13.92 21.03 2.68
CA PHE A 7 -12.78 20.24 2.26
C PHE A 7 -11.50 20.78 2.93
N MET A 8 -10.67 19.86 3.42
CA MET A 8 -9.38 20.16 4.04
C MET A 8 -8.28 19.30 3.40
N ARG A 9 -7.17 19.93 3.08
CA ARG A 9 -5.88 19.26 2.79
C ARG A 9 -4.86 19.78 3.77
N SER A 10 -4.05 18.87 4.30
CA SER A 10 -3.01 19.21 5.27
C SER A 10 -1.83 18.26 5.14
N GLU A 11 -0.71 18.69 5.64
CA GLU A 11 0.44 17.84 5.89
C GLU A 11 0.45 17.46 7.37
N PHE A 12 0.65 16.18 7.64
CA PHE A 12 0.68 15.61 8.97
C PHE A 12 2.04 15.00 9.22
N MET A 13 2.69 15.42 10.31
CA MET A 13 4.01 14.92 10.67
C MET A 13 3.87 13.67 11.54
N VAL A 14 4.46 12.57 11.06
CA VAL A 14 4.46 11.27 11.75
C VAL A 14 5.88 11.00 12.26
N LYS A 15 6.00 10.70 13.54
CA LYS A 15 7.25 10.19 14.13
C LYS A 15 7.46 8.73 13.71
N ARG A 16 8.68 8.40 13.29
CA ARG A 16 9.06 7.05 12.87
C ARG A 16 10.45 6.70 13.38
N GLU A 17 10.69 5.41 13.59
CA GLU A 17 12.01 4.86 13.91
C GLU A 17 12.54 4.06 12.73
N THR A 18 13.83 4.16 12.46
CA THR A 18 14.51 3.37 11.44
C THR A 18 14.65 1.91 11.89
N PRO A 19 14.66 0.94 10.95
CA PRO A 19 14.43 -0.47 11.29
C PRO A 19 15.58 -1.15 12.05
N VAL A 20 16.80 -0.64 11.95
CA VAL A 20 18.01 -1.26 12.54
C VAL A 20 18.65 -0.36 13.58
N SER A 21 18.89 0.90 13.24
CA SER A 21 19.57 1.84 14.15
C SER A 21 18.63 2.51 15.16
N HIS A 22 17.31 2.30 15.03
CA HIS A 22 16.28 2.91 15.87
C HIS A 22 16.40 4.45 15.96
N THR A 23 16.95 5.04 14.89
CA THR A 23 17.07 6.50 14.82
C THR A 23 15.68 7.08 14.57
N VAL A 24 15.29 8.02 15.42
CA VAL A 24 14.02 8.73 15.28
C VAL A 24 14.10 9.73 14.14
N CYS A 25 13.17 9.66 13.22
CA CYS A 25 12.97 10.62 12.14
C CYS A 25 11.49 11.02 12.05
N HIS A 26 11.23 12.08 11.31
CA HIS A 26 9.86 12.51 11.03
C HIS A 26 9.62 12.42 9.54
N GLU A 27 8.47 11.92 9.17
CA GLU A 27 8.01 11.93 7.79
C GLU A 27 6.73 12.76 7.67
N VAL A 28 6.54 13.35 6.50
CA VAL A 28 5.35 14.14 6.18
C VAL A 28 4.38 13.26 5.38
N VAL A 29 3.15 13.16 5.87
CA VAL A 29 2.05 12.46 5.22
C VAL A 29 1.02 13.49 4.80
N LYS A 30 0.55 13.43 3.55
CA LYS A 30 -0.55 14.27 3.10
C LYS A 30 -1.87 13.70 3.55
N VAL A 31 -2.71 14.53 4.14
CA VAL A 31 -4.00 14.17 4.70
C VAL A 31 -5.12 14.92 3.99
N HIS A 32 -6.20 14.22 3.74
CA HIS A 32 -7.40 14.73 3.10
C HIS A 32 -8.60 14.47 4.01
N ALA A 33 -9.42 15.48 4.22
CA ALA A 33 -10.71 15.33 4.88
C ALA A 33 -11.77 16.12 4.13
N ARG A 34 -12.99 15.58 4.10
CA ARG A 34 -14.14 16.20 3.45
C ARG A 34 -15.39 15.87 4.24
N ALA A 35 -16.30 16.84 4.35
CA ALA A 35 -17.64 16.61 4.87
C ALA A 35 -18.66 17.24 3.92
N ILE A 36 -19.74 16.52 3.65
CA ILE A 36 -20.86 16.96 2.83
C ILE A 36 -22.12 16.84 3.65
N ALA A 37 -22.82 17.96 3.88
CA ALA A 37 -24.14 17.98 4.47
C ALA A 37 -25.19 18.26 3.40
N ARG A 38 -26.24 17.45 3.34
CA ARG A 38 -27.42 17.65 2.48
C ARG A 38 -28.65 17.90 3.35
N ARG A 39 -29.38 18.95 3.05
CA ARG A 39 -30.63 19.29 3.75
C ARG A 39 -31.69 18.25 3.39
N THR A 40 -32.39 17.78 4.41
CA THR A 40 -33.62 16.99 4.25
C THR A 40 -34.79 17.67 4.98
N PHE A 41 -35.98 17.09 4.91
CA PHE A 41 -37.17 17.59 5.64
C PHE A 41 -37.09 17.41 7.16
N ARG A 42 -36.19 16.52 7.65
CA ARG A 42 -36.01 16.24 9.09
C ARG A 42 -34.69 16.83 9.55
N GLU A 43 -33.61 16.04 9.43
CA GLU A 43 -32.26 16.42 9.81
C GLU A 43 -31.33 16.34 8.60
N PRO A 44 -30.28 17.16 8.55
CA PRO A 44 -29.34 17.06 7.46
C PRO A 44 -28.63 15.69 7.47
N ILE A 45 -28.49 15.09 6.30
CA ILE A 45 -27.64 13.90 6.12
C ILE A 45 -26.21 14.38 5.91
N VAL A 46 -25.27 13.86 6.72
CA VAL A 46 -23.87 14.21 6.65
C VAL A 46 -23.07 12.98 6.27
N ARG A 47 -22.25 13.10 5.21
CA ARG A 47 -21.21 12.12 4.85
C ARG A 47 -19.86 12.78 5.07
N LYS A 48 -18.93 12.06 5.66
CA LYS A 48 -17.56 12.53 5.86
C LYS A 48 -16.58 11.54 5.26
N SER A 49 -15.46 12.04 4.78
CA SER A 49 -14.36 11.20 4.31
C SER A 49 -13.04 11.67 4.89
N ILE A 50 -12.18 10.70 5.19
CA ILE A 50 -10.81 10.92 5.61
C ILE A 50 -9.88 10.01 4.83
N GLY A 51 -8.74 10.53 4.43
CA GLY A 51 -7.76 9.78 3.66
C GLY A 51 -6.34 10.32 3.83
N ALA A 52 -5.39 9.55 3.34
CA ALA A 52 -3.99 9.93 3.31
C ALA A 52 -3.33 9.52 2.00
N GLU A 53 -2.23 10.21 1.67
CA GLU A 53 -1.27 9.82 0.64
C GLU A 53 0.09 9.60 1.31
N VAL A 54 0.67 8.42 1.06
CA VAL A 54 1.97 8.00 1.60
C VAL A 54 2.88 7.59 0.46
N THR A 55 4.14 7.98 0.52
CA THR A 55 5.17 7.51 -0.40
C THR A 55 5.95 6.35 0.23
N GLY A 56 6.17 5.31 -0.55
CA GLY A 56 6.98 4.15 -0.19
C GLY A 56 7.82 3.68 -1.38
N MET A 57 8.28 2.44 -1.32
CA MET A 57 9.05 1.80 -2.38
C MET A 57 8.30 0.57 -2.90
N THR A 58 8.32 0.37 -4.22
CA THR A 58 7.92 -0.87 -4.89
C THR A 58 9.08 -1.45 -5.68
N ALA A 59 9.19 -2.77 -5.71
CA ALA A 59 10.17 -3.53 -6.47
C ALA A 59 9.43 -4.45 -7.45
N CYS A 60 9.92 -4.57 -8.68
CA CYS A 60 9.25 -5.28 -9.76
C CYS A 60 9.37 -6.80 -9.62
N PRO A 61 8.29 -7.58 -9.46
CA PRO A 61 8.35 -9.03 -9.39
C PRO A 61 8.79 -9.68 -10.72
N CYS A 62 8.33 -9.14 -11.84
CA CYS A 62 8.62 -9.72 -13.17
C CYS A 62 10.13 -9.68 -13.49
N ALA A 63 10.75 -8.51 -13.40
CA ALA A 63 12.19 -8.36 -13.65
C ALA A 63 13.02 -9.17 -12.64
N GLN A 64 12.59 -9.25 -11.38
CA GLN A 64 13.21 -10.09 -10.36
C GLN A 64 13.24 -11.55 -10.77
N ASN A 65 12.11 -12.11 -11.22
CA ASN A 65 12.00 -13.50 -11.65
C ASN A 65 12.90 -13.80 -12.85
N ILE A 66 12.93 -12.95 -13.87
CA ILE A 66 13.78 -13.08 -15.05
C ILE A 66 15.26 -13.14 -14.65
N MET A 67 15.69 -12.24 -13.76
CA MET A 67 17.08 -12.20 -13.29
C MET A 67 17.41 -13.40 -12.39
N LYS A 68 16.49 -13.85 -11.56
CA LYS A 68 16.63 -15.06 -10.74
C LYS A 68 16.80 -16.30 -11.61
N GLU A 69 15.96 -16.49 -12.62
CA GLU A 69 16.10 -17.62 -13.56
C GLU A 69 17.43 -17.61 -14.30
N ARG A 70 17.92 -16.43 -14.72
CA ARG A 70 19.24 -16.30 -15.34
C ARG A 70 20.36 -16.71 -14.38
N ALA A 71 20.31 -16.23 -13.13
CA ALA A 71 21.28 -16.56 -12.11
C ALA A 71 21.28 -18.07 -11.79
N MET A 72 20.09 -18.68 -11.68
CA MET A 72 19.94 -20.12 -11.46
C MET A 72 20.61 -20.93 -12.57
N ARG A 73 20.39 -20.58 -13.85
CA ARG A 73 21.05 -21.25 -15.00
C ARG A 73 22.57 -21.15 -14.92
N VAL A 74 23.13 -20.01 -14.54
CA VAL A 74 24.58 -19.83 -14.39
C VAL A 74 25.12 -20.70 -13.26
N LEU A 75 24.48 -20.72 -12.10
CA LEU A 75 24.89 -21.53 -10.95
C LEU A 75 24.81 -23.04 -11.26
N GLN A 76 23.79 -23.50 -11.96
CA GLN A 76 23.69 -24.88 -12.46
C GLN A 76 24.82 -25.22 -13.42
N GLY A 77 25.19 -24.32 -14.33
CA GLY A 77 26.32 -24.48 -15.23
C GLY A 77 27.68 -24.53 -14.51
N LEU A 78 27.77 -24.00 -13.29
CA LEU A 78 28.93 -24.11 -12.40
C LEU A 78 28.85 -25.35 -11.50
N ASN A 79 27.94 -26.28 -11.73
CA ASN A 79 27.69 -27.49 -10.95
C ASN A 79 27.30 -27.24 -9.47
N VAL A 80 26.67 -26.09 -9.17
CA VAL A 80 26.09 -25.86 -7.84
C VAL A 80 24.80 -26.69 -7.78
N ASP A 81 24.62 -27.47 -6.72
CA ASP A 81 23.44 -28.31 -6.54
C ASP A 81 22.18 -27.46 -6.30
N LYS A 82 21.02 -28.04 -6.64
CA LYS A 82 19.72 -27.34 -6.55
C LYS A 82 19.40 -26.88 -5.14
N HIS A 83 19.71 -27.67 -4.11
CA HIS A 83 19.39 -27.35 -2.72
C HIS A 83 20.18 -26.09 -2.28
N SER A 84 21.46 -26.01 -2.61
CA SER A 84 22.28 -24.82 -2.35
C SER A 84 21.79 -23.58 -3.08
N ILE A 85 21.34 -23.72 -4.33
CA ILE A 85 20.75 -22.63 -5.11
C ILE A 85 19.44 -22.13 -4.45
N ASP A 86 18.55 -23.04 -4.08
CA ASP A 86 17.27 -22.70 -3.45
C ASP A 86 17.48 -22.02 -2.08
N ALA A 87 18.40 -22.54 -1.28
CA ALA A 87 18.78 -21.96 0.01
C ALA A 87 19.33 -20.54 -0.14
N PHE A 88 20.22 -20.33 -1.13
CA PHE A 88 20.78 -19.00 -1.41
C PHE A 88 19.69 -17.98 -1.74
N PHE A 89 18.76 -18.30 -2.66
CA PHE A 89 17.71 -17.36 -3.05
C PHE A 89 16.59 -17.17 -2.00
N THR A 90 16.50 -18.05 -1.01
CA THR A 90 15.65 -17.86 0.16
C THR A 90 16.20 -16.75 1.06
N GLU A 91 17.51 -16.74 1.28
CA GLU A 91 18.16 -15.74 2.13
C GLU A 91 18.45 -14.43 1.39
N VAL A 92 18.89 -14.52 0.12
CA VAL A 92 19.30 -13.38 -0.69
C VAL A 92 18.36 -13.24 -1.89
N PRO A 93 17.32 -12.41 -1.79
CA PRO A 93 16.44 -12.17 -2.92
C PRO A 93 17.20 -11.51 -4.07
N MET A 94 16.88 -11.88 -5.30
CA MET A 94 17.47 -11.24 -6.46
C MET A 94 17.07 -9.77 -6.51
N ALA A 95 18.03 -8.88 -6.64
CA ALA A 95 17.74 -7.46 -6.83
C ALA A 95 17.11 -7.20 -8.20
N THR A 96 16.19 -6.25 -8.23
CA THR A 96 15.48 -5.81 -9.42
C THR A 96 15.37 -4.29 -9.43
N HIS A 97 14.82 -3.71 -10.52
CA HIS A 97 14.51 -2.31 -10.48
C HIS A 97 13.43 -2.02 -9.45
N ASN A 98 13.59 -0.90 -8.79
CA ASN A 98 12.67 -0.40 -7.79
C ASN A 98 12.42 1.09 -8.01
N GLN A 99 11.34 1.59 -7.49
CA GLN A 99 10.87 2.95 -7.70
C GLN A 99 10.04 3.44 -6.53
N ARG A 100 9.79 4.74 -6.49
CA ARG A 100 8.85 5.33 -5.56
C ARG A 100 7.42 4.94 -5.95
N GLY A 101 6.68 4.46 -4.95
CA GLY A 101 5.26 4.21 -5.04
C GLY A 101 4.50 5.24 -4.19
N LYS A 102 3.43 5.82 -4.74
CA LYS A 102 2.49 6.71 -4.04
C LYS A 102 1.18 5.98 -3.84
N GLY A 103 0.91 5.62 -2.59
CA GLY A 103 -0.36 5.02 -2.19
C GLY A 103 -1.32 6.08 -1.66
N PHE A 104 -2.58 5.99 -2.04
CA PHE A 104 -3.68 6.81 -1.54
C PHE A 104 -4.83 5.91 -1.07
N LEU A 105 -5.33 6.19 0.12
CA LEU A 105 -6.49 5.53 0.69
C LEU A 105 -7.41 6.58 1.31
N CYS A 106 -8.68 6.55 0.93
CA CYS A 106 -9.72 7.41 1.48
C CYS A 106 -10.96 6.58 1.79
N ILE A 107 -11.56 6.80 2.96
CA ILE A 107 -12.80 6.14 3.38
C ILE A 107 -13.86 7.22 3.61
N GLU A 108 -14.98 7.09 2.92
CA GLU A 108 -16.18 7.91 3.10
C GLU A 108 -17.26 7.11 3.84
N THR A 109 -17.81 7.70 4.90
CA THR A 109 -18.78 7.05 5.76
C THR A 109 -19.79 8.07 6.32
N ASP A 110 -20.79 7.60 7.05
CA ASP A 110 -21.72 8.45 7.78
C ASP A 110 -21.01 9.16 8.96
N ASP A 111 -21.62 10.23 9.48
CA ASP A 111 -21.00 11.10 10.47
C ASP A 111 -20.84 10.47 11.85
N ASP A 112 -21.64 9.45 12.17
CA ASP A 112 -21.57 8.69 13.43
C ASP A 112 -20.45 7.64 13.47
N GLN A 113 -19.86 7.28 12.31
CA GLN A 113 -18.81 6.29 12.22
C GLN A 113 -17.42 6.93 12.32
N HIS A 114 -16.51 6.28 13.03
CA HIS A 114 -15.13 6.76 13.20
C HIS A 114 -14.16 6.03 12.27
N VAL A 115 -13.31 6.79 11.60
CA VAL A 115 -12.21 6.26 10.78
C VAL A 115 -10.89 6.78 11.36
N ASP A 116 -10.03 5.86 11.82
CA ASP A 116 -8.72 6.18 12.38
C ASP A 116 -7.69 6.46 11.27
N LEU A 117 -7.22 7.70 11.21
CA LEU A 117 -6.19 8.13 10.26
C LEU A 117 -4.87 7.35 10.42
N SER A 118 -4.51 6.96 11.65
CA SER A 118 -3.28 6.19 11.90
C SER A 118 -3.34 4.81 11.25
N LYS A 119 -4.51 4.17 11.26
CA LYS A 119 -4.74 2.91 10.56
C LYS A 119 -4.63 3.08 9.04
N ILE A 120 -5.22 4.14 8.47
CA ILE A 120 -5.08 4.46 7.05
C ILE A 120 -3.60 4.57 6.66
N ILE A 121 -2.81 5.33 7.44
CA ILE A 121 -1.39 5.52 7.19
C ILE A 121 -0.61 4.19 7.28
N SER A 122 -0.92 3.35 8.27
CA SER A 122 -0.30 2.03 8.42
C SER A 122 -0.62 1.11 7.25
N ILE A 123 -1.89 1.03 6.83
CA ILE A 123 -2.33 0.25 5.67
C ILE A 123 -1.55 0.64 4.42
N LEU A 124 -1.43 1.94 4.15
CA LEU A 124 -0.68 2.45 3.00
C LEU A 124 0.78 2.02 3.02
N LYS A 125 1.46 2.19 4.16
CA LYS A 125 2.88 1.82 4.32
C LYS A 125 3.13 0.34 4.14
N ASP A 126 2.28 -0.49 4.73
CA ASP A 126 2.44 -1.95 4.75
C ASP A 126 1.97 -2.61 3.43
N SER A 127 1.35 -1.85 2.55
CA SER A 127 0.85 -2.36 1.26
C SER A 127 1.84 -2.21 0.12
N MET A 128 2.96 -1.52 0.31
CA MET A 128 4.07 -1.42 -0.64
C MET A 128 5.19 -2.41 -0.30
N SER A 129 6.20 -2.53 -1.17
CA SER A 129 7.31 -3.47 -0.97
C SER A 129 8.16 -3.13 0.26
N ALA A 130 8.43 -1.84 0.48
CA ALA A 130 9.08 -1.31 1.68
C ALA A 130 8.71 0.14 1.92
N GLY A 131 8.89 0.60 3.16
CA GLY A 131 8.84 2.02 3.48
C GLY A 131 10.11 2.75 3.08
N ILE A 132 10.00 4.07 2.90
CA ILE A 132 11.13 4.98 2.76
C ILE A 132 11.27 5.81 4.04
N TYR A 133 12.45 6.42 4.26
CA TYR A 133 12.76 7.17 5.48
C TYR A 133 13.55 8.41 5.12
N GLU A 134 13.37 9.50 5.86
CA GLU A 134 14.11 10.74 5.66
C GLU A 134 15.59 10.62 6.07
N LEU A 135 15.91 9.71 6.98
CA LEU A 135 17.26 9.47 7.44
C LEU A 135 17.47 7.95 7.60
N LEU A 136 18.55 7.43 7.03
CA LEU A 136 18.98 6.04 7.17
C LEU A 136 20.48 6.01 7.47
N LYS A 137 20.89 5.10 8.35
CA LYS A 137 22.27 4.67 8.47
C LYS A 137 22.51 3.47 7.58
N ARG A 138 23.78 3.12 7.34
CA ARG A 138 24.18 2.03 6.43
C ARG A 138 23.47 0.70 6.70
N GLY A 139 23.27 0.34 7.98
CA GLY A 139 22.54 -0.88 8.35
C GLY A 139 21.04 -0.81 7.98
N ASP A 140 20.44 0.36 8.15
CA ASP A 140 19.06 0.62 7.78
C ASP A 140 18.86 0.55 6.26
N GLU A 141 19.79 1.12 5.47
CA GLU A 141 19.76 1.03 4.00
C GLU A 141 19.75 -0.42 3.52
N GLY A 142 20.66 -1.24 4.05
CA GLY A 142 20.70 -2.67 3.75
C GLY A 142 19.40 -3.40 4.08
N HIS A 143 18.80 -3.08 5.23
CA HIS A 143 17.51 -3.66 5.64
C HIS A 143 16.39 -3.25 4.69
N VAL A 144 16.26 -1.97 4.33
CA VAL A 144 15.23 -1.47 3.42
C VAL A 144 15.33 -2.12 2.05
N VAL A 145 16.55 -2.22 1.49
CA VAL A 145 16.79 -2.88 0.21
C VAL A 145 16.42 -4.36 0.27
N LEU A 146 16.83 -5.07 1.32
CA LEU A 146 16.50 -6.49 1.51
C LEU A 146 14.98 -6.67 1.64
N ALA A 147 14.32 -5.86 2.45
CA ALA A 147 12.88 -5.93 2.66
C ALA A 147 12.10 -5.70 1.36
N ALA A 148 12.49 -4.68 0.57
CA ALA A 148 11.85 -4.38 -0.70
C ALA A 148 11.92 -5.56 -1.68
N HIS A 149 13.09 -6.21 -1.79
CA HIS A 149 13.30 -7.33 -2.72
C HIS A 149 12.80 -8.68 -2.17
N LYS A 150 12.58 -8.82 -0.87
CA LYS A 150 11.84 -9.95 -0.29
C LYS A 150 10.33 -9.85 -0.49
N ASN A 151 9.82 -8.67 -0.79
CA ASN A 151 8.39 -8.38 -0.92
C ASN A 151 8.09 -7.57 -2.20
N PRO A 152 8.48 -8.07 -3.39
CA PRO A 152 8.19 -7.36 -4.64
C PRO A 152 6.69 -7.29 -4.90
N ARG A 153 6.21 -6.15 -5.43
CA ARG A 153 4.78 -5.91 -5.68
C ARG A 153 4.55 -5.06 -6.91
N PHE A 154 3.56 -5.44 -7.72
CA PHE A 154 2.97 -4.60 -8.75
C PHE A 154 2.01 -3.57 -8.15
N VAL A 155 1.56 -2.60 -8.93
CA VAL A 155 0.56 -1.60 -8.50
C VAL A 155 -0.75 -2.25 -8.07
N GLU A 156 -1.18 -3.29 -8.78
CA GLU A 156 -2.39 -4.07 -8.50
C GLU A 156 -2.27 -4.83 -7.18
N ASP A 157 -1.09 -5.38 -6.88
CA ASP A 157 -0.83 -6.07 -5.62
C ASP A 157 -0.93 -5.11 -4.44
N CYS A 158 -0.41 -3.88 -4.59
CA CYS A 158 -0.54 -2.84 -3.57
C CYS A 158 -2.01 -2.50 -3.33
N VAL A 159 -2.81 -2.28 -4.39
CA VAL A 159 -4.25 -1.98 -4.29
C VAL A 159 -5.00 -3.13 -3.63
N ARG A 160 -4.75 -4.39 -4.05
CA ARG A 160 -5.36 -5.58 -3.46
C ARG A 160 -4.99 -5.75 -1.98
N GLN A 161 -3.74 -5.48 -1.63
CA GLN A 161 -3.30 -5.54 -0.24
C GLN A 161 -3.93 -4.45 0.63
N MET A 162 -4.06 -3.22 0.11
CA MET A 162 -4.79 -2.16 0.81
C MET A 162 -6.25 -2.56 1.04
N ALA A 163 -6.94 -3.10 0.03
CA ALA A 163 -8.33 -3.56 0.15
C ALA A 163 -8.48 -4.64 1.24
N LYS A 164 -7.62 -5.66 1.25
CA LYS A 164 -7.62 -6.71 2.28
C LYS A 164 -7.43 -6.13 3.69
N LYS A 165 -6.48 -5.22 3.85
CA LYS A 165 -6.22 -4.58 5.15
C LYS A 165 -7.35 -3.64 5.59
N VAL A 166 -8.01 -2.94 4.67
CA VAL A 166 -9.19 -2.13 4.99
C VAL A 166 -10.29 -3.02 5.56
N LEU A 167 -10.59 -4.16 4.95
CA LEU A 167 -11.62 -5.06 5.43
C LEU A 167 -11.32 -5.63 6.82
N SER A 168 -10.05 -5.92 7.15
CA SER A 168 -9.66 -6.42 8.46
C SER A 168 -9.58 -5.32 9.54
N GLU A 169 -9.13 -4.11 9.19
CA GLU A 169 -8.92 -3.04 10.17
C GLU A 169 -10.19 -2.20 10.44
N PHE A 170 -11.12 -2.22 9.52
CA PHE A 170 -12.35 -1.43 9.54
C PHE A 170 -13.61 -2.30 9.38
N GLU A 171 -13.60 -3.53 9.91
CA GLU A 171 -14.71 -4.49 9.87
C GLU A 171 -16.01 -3.95 10.51
N TYR A 172 -15.89 -2.93 11.37
CA TYR A 172 -17.01 -2.29 12.07
C TYR A 172 -17.72 -1.22 11.23
N LEU A 173 -17.17 -0.83 10.07
CA LEU A 173 -17.79 0.17 9.20
C LEU A 173 -19.01 -0.42 8.49
N SER A 174 -19.99 0.44 8.23
CA SER A 174 -21.18 0.07 7.45
C SER A 174 -20.79 -0.40 6.04
N GLY A 175 -21.52 -1.40 5.53
CA GLY A 175 -21.30 -1.95 4.19
C GLY A 175 -21.48 -0.94 3.06
N ASP A 176 -22.15 0.20 3.27
CA ASP A 176 -22.30 1.30 2.32
C ASP A 176 -21.18 2.36 2.40
N SER A 177 -20.23 2.22 3.34
CA SER A 177 -19.04 3.05 3.39
C SER A 177 -18.22 2.87 2.12
N VAL A 178 -17.79 3.97 1.50
CA VAL A 178 -17.07 3.94 0.22
C VAL A 178 -15.57 4.06 0.46
N VAL A 179 -14.82 3.13 -0.10
CA VAL A 179 -13.35 3.07 -0.05
C VAL A 179 -12.78 3.41 -1.42
N THR A 180 -11.88 4.39 -1.47
CA THR A 180 -11.10 4.72 -2.67
C THR A 180 -9.64 4.42 -2.40
N ILE A 181 -9.07 3.53 -3.19
CA ILE A 181 -7.68 3.08 -3.10
C ILE A 181 -6.99 3.39 -4.42
N LYS A 182 -5.77 3.94 -4.37
CA LYS A 182 -4.95 4.21 -5.56
C LYS A 182 -3.49 3.88 -5.26
N GLN A 183 -2.81 3.38 -6.27
CA GLN A 183 -1.36 3.20 -6.26
C GLN A 183 -0.78 3.74 -7.58
N THR A 184 0.23 4.60 -7.49
CA THR A 184 1.04 5.05 -8.62
C THR A 184 2.48 4.68 -8.36
N ASN A 185 3.11 3.98 -9.28
CA ASN A 185 4.54 3.70 -9.26
C ASN A 185 5.25 4.57 -10.29
N GLU A 186 6.22 5.37 -9.85
CA GLU A 186 7.10 6.17 -10.73
C GLU A 186 8.14 5.24 -11.34
N GLU A 187 7.79 4.58 -12.45
CA GLU A 187 8.59 3.49 -13.03
C GLU A 187 10.00 3.93 -13.43
N SER A 188 11.03 3.19 -12.96
CA SER A 188 12.43 3.57 -13.15
C SER A 188 13.01 3.16 -14.51
N ILE A 189 12.40 2.20 -15.20
CA ILE A 189 12.86 1.69 -16.50
C ILE A 189 11.89 2.02 -17.66
N HIS A 190 10.76 2.66 -17.38
CA HIS A 190 9.75 3.08 -18.35
C HIS A 190 9.61 4.61 -18.34
N GLN A 191 9.13 5.18 -19.45
CA GLN A 191 8.85 6.62 -19.57
C GLN A 191 7.48 7.02 -19.00
N HIS A 192 6.69 6.06 -18.56
CA HIS A 192 5.35 6.25 -17.99
C HIS A 192 5.30 5.63 -16.61
N ASP A 193 4.41 6.13 -15.78
CA ASP A 193 4.09 5.57 -14.49
C ASP A 193 3.10 4.40 -14.65
N ALA A 194 3.18 3.42 -13.75
CA ALA A 194 2.16 2.40 -13.59
C ALA A 194 1.11 2.90 -12.59
N TYR A 195 -0.16 2.60 -12.84
CA TYR A 195 -1.27 3.07 -12.03
C TYR A 195 -2.36 2.02 -11.88
N ALA A 196 -2.86 1.86 -10.65
CA ALA A 196 -4.04 1.06 -10.35
C ALA A 196 -4.96 1.81 -9.36
N GLU A 197 -6.26 1.66 -9.53
CA GLU A 197 -7.28 2.26 -8.67
C GLU A 197 -8.45 1.30 -8.45
N ARG A 198 -9.03 1.33 -7.25
CA ARG A 198 -10.31 0.70 -6.93
C ARG A 198 -11.13 1.64 -6.06
N THR A 199 -12.35 1.93 -6.49
CA THR A 199 -13.38 2.57 -5.66
C THR A 199 -14.56 1.62 -5.55
N ALA A 200 -14.92 1.26 -4.33
CA ALA A 200 -16.01 0.34 -4.03
C ALA A 200 -16.57 0.60 -2.63
N THR A 201 -17.76 0.10 -2.35
CA THR A 201 -18.29 0.00 -1.00
C THR A 201 -17.59 -1.13 -0.22
N ILE A 202 -17.66 -1.10 1.10
CA ILE A 202 -17.16 -2.20 1.96
C ILE A 202 -17.86 -3.51 1.57
N ALA A 203 -19.18 -3.50 1.33
CA ALA A 203 -19.93 -4.69 0.91
C ALA A 203 -19.41 -5.29 -0.40
N GLU A 204 -19.17 -4.45 -1.41
CA GLU A 204 -18.61 -4.89 -2.71
C GLU A 204 -17.20 -5.49 -2.54
N LEU A 205 -16.34 -4.88 -1.70
CA LEU A 205 -14.99 -5.42 -1.44
C LEU A 205 -15.05 -6.77 -0.74
N VAL A 206 -15.98 -6.97 0.19
CA VAL A 206 -16.20 -8.27 0.86
C VAL A 206 -16.61 -9.34 -0.16
N ASP A 207 -17.54 -9.02 -1.05
CA ASP A 207 -18.02 -9.95 -2.07
C ASP A 207 -16.91 -10.34 -3.06
N GLU A 208 -16.09 -9.37 -3.48
CA GLU A 208 -14.93 -9.60 -4.35
C GLU A 208 -13.91 -10.54 -3.70
N MET A 209 -13.55 -10.30 -2.43
CA MET A 209 -12.60 -11.15 -1.71
C MET A 209 -13.12 -12.58 -1.51
N ASN A 210 -14.42 -12.74 -1.26
CA ASN A 210 -15.05 -14.05 -1.15
C ASN A 210 -15.10 -14.79 -2.49
N GLY A 211 -15.26 -14.06 -3.60
CA GLY A 211 -15.23 -14.61 -4.96
C GLY A 211 -13.82 -15.09 -5.37
N GLU A 212 -12.78 -14.31 -5.03
CA GLU A 212 -11.38 -14.71 -5.28
C GLU A 212 -11.01 -16.01 -4.52
N ASN A 213 -11.44 -16.15 -3.28
CA ASN A 213 -11.17 -17.34 -2.47
C ASN A 213 -11.83 -18.61 -3.05
N ARG A 214 -13.01 -18.52 -3.64
CA ARG A 214 -13.69 -19.66 -4.27
C ARG A 214 -12.98 -20.16 -5.53
N ASN A 215 -12.38 -19.23 -6.30
CA ASN A 215 -11.65 -19.58 -7.53
C ASN A 215 -10.21 -20.09 -7.25
N ALA A 216 -9.69 -19.91 -6.04
CA ALA A 216 -8.37 -20.41 -5.66
C ALA A 216 -8.42 -21.86 -5.11
N ASP A 217 -9.61 -22.34 -4.75
CA ASP A 217 -9.85 -23.69 -4.22
C ASP A 217 -10.33 -24.69 -5.32
N GLU A 218 -10.53 -24.22 -6.57
CA GLU A 218 -10.81 -25.04 -7.77
C GLU A 218 -9.53 -25.22 -8.61
#